data_3d6e00d7e488e7acc7f16c439df96394
#
_entry.id   3d6e00d7e488e7acc7f16c439df96394
#
_cell.length_a   1.000
_cell.length_b   1.000
_cell.length_c   1.000
_cell.angle_alpha   90.00
_cell.angle_beta   90.00
_cell.angle_gamma   90.00
#
_symmetry.space_group_name_H-M   'P 1'
#
loop_
_entity.id
_entity.type
_entity.pdbx_description
1 polymer ?
#
loop_
_entity_poly.entity_id
_entity_poly.type
_entity_poly.pdbx_seq_one_letter_code
_entity_poly.pdbx_strand_id
1 'polypeptide(L)'
;MSLADRWITLFNKPIPNVILRLVVLFGGFLSMAMSIALMRTTGLGNSPISCIPATLSYLVPLTLGTITFIMNTCFLIVQAILLRRDFNPVQLLQIPFTFVFALMIDQLLPFCETLPMQYYPEQLGWNILGCFLLAMGVFLQVKASFITLPGEGIVLAIAKAAKKPFPKCKIAFDSSMVVVSVAISFIGLGYLQGVREGTIITALASGTIVALIGKLLPHFDRFCPVEGHISFIINVPMNSDEQPSAPENEGQPPLAVAIERQYGSGGREIGTLVGRELGIPSFDHTLIDLTAQESGFPPAYVKQHEQEVRRGLLYNLYMQNYRSVGAEPEQMDDMWLAQARAITKLADEGSCVIVGRCAGAILRGRKNVLTVFIHAPLEIRINHVMDRDGLDSKEAEERIKTIDRERAEHSLSFANATWGAAETHHLVLDSSIQSPRDAAKLIANLAKKAFPEAPLSPCPEKPERKS
;
A
#
# COMPACT_ATOMS: atom_id res chain seq x y z
N MET A 1 -19.25 14.91 -14.00
CA MET A 1 -18.06 15.79 -13.95
C MET A 1 -17.40 15.77 -15.32
N SER A 2 -17.30 16.91 -16.03
CA SER A 2 -16.73 16.98 -17.36
C SER A 2 -15.21 16.74 -17.33
N LEU A 3 -14.60 16.36 -18.47
CA LEU A 3 -13.14 16.25 -18.59
C LEU A 3 -12.44 17.56 -18.14
N ALA A 4 -13.06 18.71 -18.45
CA ALA A 4 -12.57 20.02 -18.06
C ALA A 4 -12.55 20.21 -16.53
N ASP A 5 -13.59 19.76 -15.82
CA ASP A 5 -13.65 19.85 -14.35
C ASP A 5 -12.57 19.00 -13.69
N ARG A 6 -12.22 17.86 -14.30
CA ARG A 6 -11.12 16.99 -13.82
C ARG A 6 -9.74 17.65 -14.02
N TRP A 7 -9.54 18.44 -15.09
CA TRP A 7 -8.32 19.20 -15.32
C TRP A 7 -8.21 20.39 -14.35
N ILE A 8 -9.30 21.09 -14.08
CA ILE A 8 -9.32 22.26 -13.18
C ILE A 8 -8.99 21.85 -11.75
N THR A 9 -9.51 20.71 -11.27
CA THR A 9 -9.16 20.20 -9.93
C THR A 9 -7.72 19.76 -9.81
N LEU A 10 -7.05 19.42 -10.91
CA LEU A 10 -5.63 19.09 -11.00
C LEU A 10 -4.72 20.28 -10.71
N PHE A 11 -5.08 21.46 -11.23
CA PHE A 11 -4.26 22.66 -11.14
C PHE A 11 -4.66 23.59 -9.97
N ASN A 12 -5.72 23.27 -9.25
CA ASN A 12 -6.21 24.08 -8.13
C ASN A 12 -5.49 23.82 -6.79
N LYS A 13 -4.36 23.07 -6.80
CA LYS A 13 -3.48 22.91 -5.64
C LYS A 13 -2.40 24.00 -5.64
N PRO A 14 -1.91 24.40 -4.46
CA PRO A 14 -0.89 25.43 -4.37
C PRO A 14 0.35 25.04 -5.19
N ILE A 15 0.69 25.87 -6.15
CA ILE A 15 1.75 25.72 -7.16
C ILE A 15 3.10 25.21 -6.60
N PRO A 16 3.57 25.61 -5.38
CA PRO A 16 4.85 25.16 -4.85
C PRO A 16 4.98 23.62 -4.72
N ASN A 17 3.92 22.93 -4.30
CA ASN A 17 3.96 21.49 -4.12
C ASN A 17 4.00 20.73 -5.45
N VAL A 18 3.39 21.25 -6.52
CA VAL A 18 3.42 20.64 -7.86
C VAL A 18 4.81 20.74 -8.47
N ILE A 19 5.45 21.90 -8.37
CA ILE A 19 6.81 22.12 -8.91
C ILE A 19 7.80 21.21 -8.23
N LEU A 20 7.78 21.14 -6.89
CA LEU A 20 8.66 20.27 -6.13
C LEU A 20 8.48 18.80 -6.52
N ARG A 21 7.24 18.33 -6.67
CA ARG A 21 6.93 16.97 -7.12
C ARG A 21 7.43 16.69 -8.53
N LEU A 22 7.31 17.63 -9.45
CA LEU A 22 7.88 17.51 -10.79
C LEU A 22 9.40 17.42 -10.74
N VAL A 23 10.07 18.25 -9.94
CA VAL A 23 11.52 18.18 -9.76
C VAL A 23 11.95 16.82 -9.22
N VAL A 24 11.27 16.30 -8.20
CA VAL A 24 11.54 14.96 -7.64
C VAL A 24 11.29 13.87 -8.67
N LEU A 25 10.20 13.97 -9.46
CA LEU A 25 9.88 13.03 -10.53
C LEU A 25 10.96 12.99 -11.61
N PHE A 26 11.37 14.17 -12.10
CA PHE A 26 12.42 14.27 -13.13
C PHE A 26 13.79 13.83 -12.59
N GLY A 27 14.09 14.11 -11.34
CA GLY A 27 15.26 13.54 -10.64
C GLY A 27 15.22 12.01 -10.61
N GLY A 28 14.05 11.44 -10.35
CA GLY A 28 13.81 10.00 -10.45
C GLY A 28 14.02 9.45 -11.85
N PHE A 29 13.47 10.11 -12.87
CA PHE A 29 13.66 9.72 -14.27
C PHE A 29 15.13 9.80 -14.71
N LEU A 30 15.84 10.85 -14.31
CA LEU A 30 17.27 10.99 -14.58
C LEU A 30 18.08 9.85 -13.98
N SER A 31 17.81 9.50 -12.73
CA SER A 31 18.46 8.38 -12.04
C SER A 31 18.17 7.03 -12.71
N MET A 32 16.92 6.78 -13.11
CA MET A 32 16.54 5.56 -13.83
C MET A 32 17.13 5.51 -15.24
N ALA A 33 17.13 6.62 -15.97
CA ALA A 33 17.71 6.70 -17.31
C ALA A 33 19.22 6.46 -17.28
N MET A 34 19.93 7.03 -16.29
CA MET A 34 21.34 6.78 -16.04
C MET A 34 21.61 5.31 -15.73
N SER A 35 20.77 4.68 -14.92
CA SER A 35 20.85 3.25 -14.63
C SER A 35 20.74 2.40 -15.89
N ILE A 36 19.75 2.66 -16.74
CA ILE A 36 19.51 1.90 -17.98
C ILE A 36 20.71 2.06 -18.92
N ALA A 37 21.20 3.30 -19.08
CA ALA A 37 22.37 3.58 -19.93
C ALA A 37 23.64 2.86 -19.41
N LEU A 38 23.93 2.93 -18.11
CA LEU A 38 25.06 2.24 -17.49
C LEU A 38 24.98 0.72 -17.68
N MET A 39 23.85 0.13 -17.32
CA MET A 39 23.67 -1.32 -17.44
C MET A 39 23.77 -1.80 -18.90
N ARG A 40 23.29 -1.00 -19.85
CA ARG A 40 23.43 -1.28 -21.28
C ARG A 40 24.91 -1.31 -21.71
N THR A 41 25.71 -0.35 -21.21
CA THR A 41 27.12 -0.21 -21.56
C THR A 41 27.98 -1.30 -20.90
N THR A 42 27.65 -1.75 -19.69
CA THR A 42 28.39 -2.86 -19.03
C THR A 42 28.27 -4.19 -19.79
N GLY A 43 27.22 -4.41 -20.58
CA GLY A 43 26.96 -5.67 -21.26
C GLY A 43 26.60 -6.84 -20.33
N LEU A 44 26.44 -6.61 -19.00
CA LEU A 44 26.08 -7.65 -18.03
C LEU A 44 24.56 -7.87 -17.89
N GLY A 45 23.76 -7.13 -18.65
CA GLY A 45 22.30 -7.23 -18.67
C GLY A 45 21.63 -6.09 -17.93
N ASN A 46 20.39 -5.83 -18.29
CA ASN A 46 19.54 -4.75 -17.79
C ASN A 46 18.45 -5.25 -16.82
N SER A 47 17.66 -4.32 -16.26
CA SER A 47 16.47 -4.68 -15.49
C SER A 47 15.47 -5.48 -16.36
N PRO A 48 14.65 -6.37 -15.79
CA PRO A 48 13.72 -7.22 -16.55
C PRO A 48 12.86 -6.46 -17.58
N ILE A 49 12.31 -5.32 -17.22
CA ILE A 49 11.49 -4.49 -18.13
C ILE A 49 12.36 -3.89 -19.26
N SER A 50 13.60 -3.51 -18.95
CA SER A 50 14.48 -2.83 -19.92
C SER A 50 15.32 -3.80 -20.77
N CYS A 51 15.25 -5.11 -20.50
CA CYS A 51 16.05 -6.09 -21.24
C CYS A 51 15.62 -6.21 -22.71
N ILE A 52 14.34 -6.13 -23.04
CA ILE A 52 13.85 -6.15 -24.44
C ILE A 52 14.34 -4.93 -25.22
N PRO A 53 14.16 -3.67 -24.78
CA PRO A 53 14.74 -2.52 -25.46
C PRO A 53 16.26 -2.60 -25.62
N ALA A 54 16.96 -3.06 -24.57
CA ALA A 54 18.40 -3.22 -24.62
C ALA A 54 18.83 -4.23 -25.68
N THR A 55 18.19 -5.39 -25.77
CA THR A 55 18.46 -6.41 -26.78
C THR A 55 18.14 -5.92 -28.19
N LEU A 56 16.98 -5.29 -28.38
CA LEU A 56 16.56 -4.76 -29.67
C LEU A 56 17.49 -3.64 -30.16
N SER A 57 18.08 -2.83 -29.27
CA SER A 57 19.02 -1.77 -29.64
C SER A 57 20.32 -2.29 -30.27
N TYR A 58 20.61 -3.59 -30.23
CA TYR A 58 21.70 -4.23 -30.95
C TYR A 58 21.29 -4.75 -32.34
N LEU A 59 19.98 -4.92 -32.58
CA LEU A 59 19.43 -5.52 -33.79
C LEU A 59 18.87 -4.49 -34.77
N VAL A 60 18.34 -3.39 -34.27
CA VAL A 60 17.60 -2.40 -35.07
C VAL A 60 18.35 -1.08 -35.03
N PRO A 61 18.40 -0.30 -36.13
CA PRO A 61 19.07 1.00 -36.19
C PRO A 61 18.22 2.10 -35.52
N LEU A 62 17.74 1.84 -34.31
CA LEU A 62 16.99 2.77 -33.46
C LEU A 62 17.72 2.95 -32.15
N THR A 63 17.56 4.15 -31.57
CA THR A 63 18.16 4.44 -30.26
C THR A 63 17.49 3.66 -29.15
N LEU A 64 18.22 3.42 -28.06
CA LEU A 64 17.70 2.71 -26.88
C LEU A 64 16.47 3.42 -26.29
N GLY A 65 16.51 4.76 -26.22
CA GLY A 65 15.38 5.58 -25.77
C GLY A 65 14.18 5.45 -26.70
N THR A 66 14.38 5.52 -28.02
CA THR A 66 13.30 5.35 -29.01
C THR A 66 12.59 4.01 -28.85
N ILE A 67 13.34 2.91 -28.71
CA ILE A 67 12.77 1.56 -28.51
C ILE A 67 12.02 1.50 -27.17
N THR A 68 12.61 2.08 -26.12
CA THR A 68 11.97 2.17 -24.80
C THR A 68 10.65 2.94 -24.85
N PHE A 69 10.61 4.07 -25.61
CA PHE A 69 9.39 4.85 -25.81
C PHE A 69 8.31 4.05 -26.54
N ILE A 70 8.67 3.38 -27.64
CA ILE A 70 7.75 2.54 -28.42
C ILE A 70 7.17 1.44 -27.52
N MET A 71 8.02 0.71 -26.79
CA MET A 71 7.58 -0.36 -25.91
C MET A 71 6.63 0.13 -24.81
N ASN A 72 6.97 1.24 -24.14
CA ASN A 72 6.10 1.83 -23.12
C ASN A 72 4.76 2.34 -23.72
N THR A 73 4.77 2.86 -24.95
CA THR A 73 3.54 3.23 -25.66
C THR A 73 2.68 2.01 -25.95
N CYS A 74 3.29 0.89 -26.36
CA CYS A 74 2.57 -0.38 -26.50
C CYS A 74 1.98 -0.86 -25.17
N PHE A 75 2.72 -0.73 -24.07
CA PHE A 75 2.19 -1.08 -22.73
C PHE A 75 0.98 -0.21 -22.37
N LEU A 76 1.01 1.08 -22.65
CA LEU A 76 -0.14 1.97 -22.42
C LEU A 76 -1.36 1.58 -23.27
N ILE A 77 -1.15 1.22 -24.53
CA ILE A 77 -2.24 0.72 -25.40
C ILE A 77 -2.84 -0.55 -24.81
N VAL A 78 -2.01 -1.50 -24.39
CA VAL A 78 -2.49 -2.74 -23.76
C VAL A 78 -3.22 -2.44 -22.45
N GLN A 79 -2.76 -1.49 -21.63
CA GLN A 79 -3.48 -1.03 -20.44
C GLN A 79 -4.89 -0.52 -20.81
N ALA A 80 -4.99 0.31 -21.84
CA ALA A 80 -6.28 0.85 -22.29
C ALA A 80 -7.24 -0.26 -22.76
N ILE A 81 -6.71 -1.28 -23.47
CA ILE A 81 -7.49 -2.43 -23.92
C ILE A 81 -7.95 -3.30 -22.74
N LEU A 82 -7.09 -3.56 -21.75
CA LEU A 82 -7.39 -4.40 -20.58
C LEU A 82 -8.39 -3.72 -19.66
N LEU A 83 -8.20 -2.43 -19.37
CA LEU A 83 -9.05 -1.68 -18.45
C LEU A 83 -10.36 -1.20 -19.07
N ARG A 84 -10.44 -1.07 -20.38
CA ARG A 84 -11.66 -0.65 -21.10
C ARG A 84 -12.33 0.58 -20.48
N ARG A 85 -13.49 0.39 -19.83
CA ARG A 85 -14.27 1.46 -19.18
C ARG A 85 -13.59 2.02 -17.93
N ASP A 86 -12.72 1.25 -17.30
CA ASP A 86 -11.96 1.65 -16.11
C ASP A 86 -10.66 2.40 -16.45
N PHE A 87 -10.35 2.54 -17.74
CA PHE A 87 -9.20 3.31 -18.19
C PHE A 87 -9.40 4.80 -17.92
N ASN A 88 -8.55 5.39 -17.11
CA ASN A 88 -8.59 6.83 -16.84
C ASN A 88 -7.85 7.60 -17.94
N PRO A 89 -8.50 8.51 -18.70
CA PRO A 89 -7.84 9.31 -19.73
C PRO A 89 -6.62 10.10 -19.27
N VAL A 90 -6.52 10.42 -17.98
CA VAL A 90 -5.35 11.06 -17.37
C VAL A 90 -4.08 10.21 -17.53
N GLN A 91 -4.21 8.88 -17.67
CA GLN A 91 -3.08 8.00 -17.96
C GLN A 91 -2.41 8.30 -19.30
N LEU A 92 -3.08 8.96 -20.24
CA LEU A 92 -2.46 9.43 -21.49
C LEU A 92 -1.32 10.43 -21.25
N LEU A 93 -1.29 11.10 -20.10
CA LEU A 93 -0.14 11.91 -19.68
C LEU A 93 1.16 11.10 -19.53
N GLN A 94 1.08 9.79 -19.40
CA GLN A 94 2.27 8.93 -19.42
C GLN A 94 3.07 9.09 -20.72
N ILE A 95 2.43 9.41 -21.85
CA ILE A 95 3.11 9.55 -23.16
C ILE A 95 4.16 10.66 -23.14
N PRO A 96 3.84 11.94 -22.84
CA PRO A 96 4.85 13.00 -22.83
C PRO A 96 5.94 12.76 -21.77
N PHE A 97 5.59 12.21 -20.61
CA PHE A 97 6.59 11.91 -19.58
C PHE A 97 7.53 10.76 -20.00
N THR A 98 7.00 9.73 -20.64
CA THR A 98 7.82 8.61 -21.18
C THR A 98 8.69 9.08 -22.33
N PHE A 99 8.22 10.05 -23.14
CA PHE A 99 9.03 10.65 -24.21
C PHE A 99 10.24 11.39 -23.63
N VAL A 100 10.04 12.23 -22.60
CA VAL A 100 11.15 12.90 -21.91
C VAL A 100 12.12 11.88 -21.28
N PHE A 101 11.59 10.85 -20.66
CA PHE A 101 12.40 9.76 -20.08
C PHE A 101 13.27 9.07 -21.16
N ALA A 102 12.70 8.78 -22.34
CA ALA A 102 13.42 8.21 -23.47
C ALA A 102 14.55 9.12 -23.99
N LEU A 103 14.27 10.43 -24.11
CA LEU A 103 15.32 11.39 -24.46
C LEU A 103 16.46 11.42 -23.43
N MET A 104 16.15 11.34 -22.13
CA MET A 104 17.19 11.26 -21.10
C MET A 104 18.07 10.03 -21.26
N ILE A 105 17.51 8.85 -21.60
CA ILE A 105 18.29 7.64 -21.87
C ILE A 105 19.25 7.88 -23.03
N ASP A 106 18.77 8.43 -24.13
CA ASP A 106 19.59 8.65 -25.34
C ASP A 106 20.68 9.69 -25.13
N GLN A 107 20.46 10.70 -24.30
CA GLN A 107 21.47 11.71 -23.97
C GLN A 107 22.53 11.18 -22.99
N LEU A 108 22.17 10.24 -22.10
CA LEU A 108 23.09 9.70 -21.09
C LEU A 108 23.94 8.53 -21.62
N LEU A 109 23.44 7.81 -22.62
CA LEU A 109 24.13 6.62 -23.17
C LEU A 109 25.52 6.96 -23.71
N PRO A 110 25.75 7.99 -24.53
CA PRO A 110 27.09 8.34 -25.00
C PRO A 110 28.05 8.67 -23.86
N PHE A 111 27.59 9.32 -22.81
CA PHE A 111 28.39 9.56 -21.61
C PHE A 111 28.81 8.25 -20.93
N CYS A 112 27.88 7.31 -20.76
CA CYS A 112 28.19 6.02 -20.16
C CYS A 112 29.22 5.21 -21.00
N GLU A 113 29.19 5.33 -22.31
CA GLU A 113 30.14 4.68 -23.23
C GLU A 113 31.59 5.20 -23.10
N THR A 114 31.77 6.38 -22.50
CA THR A 114 33.13 6.92 -22.23
C THR A 114 33.76 6.35 -20.94
N LEU A 115 32.99 5.65 -20.11
CA LEU A 115 33.46 5.15 -18.83
C LEU A 115 34.36 3.93 -19.00
N PRO A 116 35.37 3.76 -18.14
CA PRO A 116 36.26 2.60 -18.20
C PRO A 116 35.53 1.32 -17.80
N MET A 117 35.31 0.41 -18.75
CA MET A 117 34.58 -0.86 -18.55
C MET A 117 35.29 -2.01 -19.28
N GLN A 118 36.62 -2.02 -19.20
CA GLN A 118 37.44 -3.01 -19.92
C GLN A 118 37.45 -4.37 -19.23
N TYR A 119 37.47 -4.37 -17.90
CA TYR A 119 37.57 -5.59 -17.10
C TYR A 119 36.24 -5.95 -16.44
N TYR A 120 36.01 -7.26 -16.27
CA TYR A 120 34.76 -7.75 -15.63
C TYR A 120 34.48 -7.15 -14.25
N PRO A 121 35.45 -6.93 -13.32
CA PRO A 121 35.18 -6.28 -12.04
C PRO A 121 34.67 -4.84 -12.20
N GLU A 122 35.17 -4.10 -13.18
CA GLU A 122 34.72 -2.74 -13.50
C GLU A 122 33.26 -2.77 -13.99
N GLN A 123 32.98 -3.66 -14.96
CA GLN A 123 31.61 -3.85 -15.47
C GLN A 123 30.63 -4.22 -14.35
N LEU A 124 31.05 -5.14 -13.46
CA LEU A 124 30.21 -5.52 -12.30
C LEU A 124 29.99 -4.35 -11.34
N GLY A 125 31.03 -3.57 -11.04
CA GLY A 125 30.93 -2.37 -10.20
C GLY A 125 29.95 -1.35 -10.79
N TRP A 126 30.05 -1.06 -12.07
CA TRP A 126 29.13 -0.15 -12.76
C TRP A 126 27.70 -0.70 -12.84
N ASN A 127 27.55 -2.01 -12.99
CA ASN A 127 26.22 -2.65 -12.98
C ASN A 127 25.55 -2.56 -11.60
N ILE A 128 26.31 -2.77 -10.52
CA ILE A 128 25.83 -2.60 -9.14
C ILE A 128 25.42 -1.14 -8.88
N LEU A 129 26.23 -0.18 -9.32
CA LEU A 129 25.87 1.25 -9.26
C LEU A 129 24.60 1.53 -10.05
N GLY A 130 24.47 0.95 -11.24
CA GLY A 130 23.24 1.01 -12.04
C GLY A 130 22.04 0.47 -11.28
N CYS A 131 22.15 -0.65 -10.58
CA CYS A 131 21.11 -1.21 -9.75
C CYS A 131 20.69 -0.25 -8.60
N PHE A 132 21.66 0.40 -7.96
CA PHE A 132 21.40 1.41 -6.93
C PHE A 132 20.69 2.63 -7.52
N LEU A 133 21.12 3.15 -8.66
CA LEU A 133 20.49 4.28 -9.35
C LEU A 133 19.06 3.96 -9.81
N LEU A 134 18.81 2.72 -10.26
CA LEU A 134 17.45 2.26 -10.57
C LEU A 134 16.57 2.33 -9.34
N ALA A 135 17.02 1.78 -8.23
CA ALA A 135 16.28 1.77 -6.98
C ALA A 135 16.02 3.18 -6.43
N MET A 136 17.01 4.08 -6.51
CA MET A 136 16.86 5.48 -6.14
C MET A 136 15.83 6.18 -7.04
N GLY A 137 15.89 5.96 -8.35
CA GLY A 137 14.95 6.54 -9.30
C GLY A 137 13.52 6.08 -9.05
N VAL A 138 13.31 4.79 -8.81
CA VAL A 138 12.01 4.22 -8.43
C VAL A 138 11.52 4.84 -7.11
N PHE A 139 12.37 4.96 -6.10
CA PHE A 139 12.02 5.60 -4.83
C PHE A 139 11.54 7.06 -5.03
N LEU A 140 12.29 7.86 -5.80
CA LEU A 140 11.94 9.25 -6.07
C LEU A 140 10.64 9.37 -6.87
N GLN A 141 10.44 8.53 -7.90
CA GLN A 141 9.21 8.50 -8.69
C GLN A 141 7.99 8.21 -7.83
N VAL A 142 8.12 7.24 -6.92
CA VAL A 142 7.07 6.89 -5.98
C VAL A 142 6.75 8.03 -5.02
N LYS A 143 7.79 8.64 -4.42
CA LYS A 143 7.62 9.77 -3.50
C LYS A 143 7.07 11.02 -4.18
N ALA A 144 7.36 11.23 -5.46
CA ALA A 144 6.73 12.28 -6.26
C ALA A 144 5.20 12.11 -6.36
N SER A 145 4.70 10.87 -6.34
CA SER A 145 3.26 10.52 -6.42
C SER A 145 2.52 11.30 -7.52
N PHE A 146 3.17 11.51 -8.67
CA PHE A 146 2.64 12.32 -9.76
C PHE A 146 2.22 11.47 -10.95
N ILE A 147 3.10 10.63 -11.47
CA ILE A 147 2.82 9.72 -12.58
C ILE A 147 3.72 8.49 -12.51
N THR A 148 3.20 7.34 -12.91
CA THR A 148 3.95 6.07 -12.99
C THR A 148 4.29 5.78 -14.45
N LEU A 149 5.43 5.17 -14.72
CA LEU A 149 5.78 4.73 -16.07
C LEU A 149 4.87 3.57 -16.52
N PRO A 150 4.60 3.47 -17.85
CA PRO A 150 3.71 2.43 -18.38
C PRO A 150 4.13 0.99 -18.06
N GLY A 151 5.43 0.74 -17.84
CA GLY A 151 5.94 -0.59 -17.49
C GLY A 151 5.40 -1.14 -16.16
N GLU A 152 5.15 -0.27 -15.18
CA GLU A 152 4.50 -0.66 -13.93
C GLU A 152 2.97 -0.62 -14.06
N GLY A 153 2.46 0.34 -14.81
CA GLY A 153 1.02 0.47 -15.06
C GLY A 153 0.41 -0.74 -15.76
N ILE A 154 1.13 -1.39 -16.70
CA ILE A 154 0.65 -2.59 -17.37
C ILE A 154 0.52 -3.78 -16.41
N VAL A 155 1.44 -3.93 -15.46
CA VAL A 155 1.37 -5.00 -14.46
C VAL A 155 0.14 -4.84 -13.57
N LEU A 156 -0.17 -3.60 -13.19
CA LEU A 156 -1.38 -3.27 -12.43
C LEU A 156 -2.65 -3.58 -13.24
N ALA A 157 -2.67 -3.20 -14.52
CA ALA A 157 -3.80 -3.50 -15.41
C ALA A 157 -4.00 -5.02 -15.58
N ILE A 158 -2.91 -5.80 -15.72
CA ILE A 158 -2.96 -7.27 -15.79
C ILE A 158 -3.46 -7.85 -14.47
N ALA A 159 -2.98 -7.37 -13.31
CA ALA A 159 -3.40 -7.82 -12.00
C ALA A 159 -4.91 -7.62 -11.82
N LYS A 160 -5.42 -6.44 -12.17
CA LYS A 160 -6.84 -6.11 -12.14
C LYS A 160 -7.67 -6.97 -13.08
N ALA A 161 -7.26 -7.12 -14.35
CA ALA A 161 -7.97 -7.90 -15.34
C ALA A 161 -7.99 -9.41 -15.02
N ALA A 162 -6.88 -9.94 -14.49
CA ALA A 162 -6.75 -11.34 -14.13
C ALA A 162 -7.31 -11.67 -12.73
N LYS A 163 -7.70 -10.66 -11.95
CA LYS A 163 -8.09 -10.79 -10.53
C LYS A 163 -7.06 -11.58 -9.72
N LYS A 164 -5.77 -11.25 -9.93
CA LYS A 164 -4.65 -11.90 -9.25
C LYS A 164 -3.79 -10.87 -8.52
N PRO A 165 -3.15 -11.25 -7.40
CA PRO A 165 -2.32 -10.32 -6.63
C PRO A 165 -1.16 -9.79 -7.49
N PHE A 166 -0.94 -8.48 -7.43
CA PHE A 166 0.08 -7.76 -8.18
C PHE A 166 1.48 -8.42 -8.14
N PRO A 167 2.00 -8.92 -6.99
CA PRO A 167 3.31 -9.54 -6.95
C PRO A 167 3.45 -10.77 -7.85
N LYS A 168 2.41 -11.61 -7.93
CA LYS A 168 2.42 -12.77 -8.82
C LYS A 168 2.42 -12.35 -10.29
N CYS A 169 1.60 -11.32 -10.61
CA CYS A 169 1.55 -10.76 -11.96
C CYS A 169 2.87 -10.09 -12.34
N LYS A 170 3.51 -9.38 -11.40
CA LYS A 170 4.82 -8.73 -11.63
C LYS A 170 5.91 -9.77 -11.89
N ILE A 171 6.03 -10.81 -11.07
CA ILE A 171 7.02 -11.88 -11.27
C ILE A 171 6.78 -12.56 -12.64
N ALA A 172 5.53 -12.88 -12.98
CA ALA A 172 5.20 -13.50 -14.25
C ALA A 172 5.51 -12.58 -15.43
N PHE A 173 5.18 -11.29 -15.32
CA PHE A 173 5.46 -10.28 -16.33
C PHE A 173 6.97 -10.09 -16.52
N ASP A 174 7.73 -9.85 -15.45
CA ASP A 174 9.18 -9.67 -15.50
C ASP A 174 9.88 -10.91 -16.06
N SER A 175 9.45 -12.11 -15.64
CA SER A 175 9.97 -13.37 -16.19
C SER A 175 9.65 -13.50 -17.69
N SER A 176 8.45 -13.10 -18.12
CA SER A 176 8.10 -13.12 -19.55
C SER A 176 8.93 -12.15 -20.37
N MET A 177 9.25 -10.96 -19.84
CA MET A 177 10.12 -9.98 -20.49
C MET A 177 11.54 -10.56 -20.68
N VAL A 178 12.08 -11.22 -19.64
CA VAL A 178 13.38 -11.89 -19.72
C VAL A 178 13.37 -13.00 -20.76
N VAL A 179 12.37 -13.89 -20.75
CA VAL A 179 12.24 -15.00 -21.70
C VAL A 179 12.13 -14.48 -23.15
N VAL A 180 11.30 -13.47 -23.39
CA VAL A 180 11.15 -12.84 -24.71
C VAL A 180 12.47 -12.19 -25.15
N SER A 181 13.17 -11.49 -24.26
CA SER A 181 14.47 -10.89 -24.57
C SER A 181 15.54 -11.92 -24.92
N VAL A 182 15.59 -13.05 -24.20
CA VAL A 182 16.47 -14.19 -24.52
C VAL A 182 16.15 -14.77 -25.90
N ALA A 183 14.87 -14.98 -26.19
CA ALA A 183 14.44 -15.48 -27.51
C ALA A 183 14.84 -14.52 -28.65
N ILE A 184 14.60 -13.23 -28.50
CA ILE A 184 15.00 -12.18 -29.45
C ILE A 184 16.52 -12.20 -29.66
N SER A 185 17.29 -12.33 -28.57
CA SER A 185 18.74 -12.35 -28.63
C SER A 185 19.27 -13.55 -29.43
N PHE A 186 18.77 -14.77 -29.15
CA PHE A 186 19.19 -15.96 -29.89
C PHE A 186 18.75 -15.96 -31.35
N ILE A 187 17.53 -15.53 -31.64
CA ILE A 187 17.00 -15.50 -33.02
C ILE A 187 17.71 -14.42 -33.86
N GLY A 188 17.93 -13.24 -33.27
CA GLY A 188 18.48 -12.11 -34.00
C GLY A 188 19.99 -12.03 -34.03
N LEU A 189 20.69 -12.37 -32.93
CA LEU A 189 22.13 -12.24 -32.80
C LEU A 189 22.85 -13.58 -32.84
N GLY A 190 22.19 -14.70 -32.58
CA GLY A 190 22.80 -16.01 -32.49
C GLY A 190 23.51 -16.27 -31.16
N TYR A 191 23.59 -15.31 -30.26
CA TYR A 191 24.19 -15.42 -28.93
C TYR A 191 23.43 -14.59 -27.91
N LEU A 192 23.66 -14.83 -26.61
CA LEU A 192 22.96 -14.15 -25.54
C LEU A 192 23.51 -12.74 -25.29
N GLN A 193 22.69 -11.71 -25.53
CA GLN A 193 23.01 -10.31 -25.29
C GLN A 193 21.83 -9.60 -24.64
N GLY A 194 22.11 -8.63 -23.75
CA GLY A 194 21.07 -7.84 -23.06
C GLY A 194 20.49 -8.49 -21.81
N VAL A 195 20.63 -9.81 -21.64
CA VAL A 195 20.23 -10.57 -20.45
C VAL A 195 21.41 -11.40 -19.99
N ARG A 196 21.91 -11.13 -18.78
CA ARG A 196 23.01 -11.86 -18.16
C ARG A 196 22.85 -11.80 -16.62
N GLU A 197 23.95 -12.07 -15.90
CA GLU A 197 24.01 -12.07 -14.43
C GLU A 197 23.52 -10.74 -13.81
N GLY A 198 23.77 -9.60 -14.42
CA GLY A 198 23.28 -8.30 -13.97
C GLY A 198 21.77 -8.19 -13.97
N THR A 199 21.06 -8.86 -14.89
CA THR A 199 19.59 -8.91 -14.88
C THR A 199 19.08 -9.65 -13.66
N ILE A 200 19.72 -10.75 -13.27
CA ILE A 200 19.37 -11.52 -12.07
C ILE A 200 19.63 -10.69 -10.82
N ILE A 201 20.81 -10.04 -10.74
CA ILE A 201 21.17 -9.15 -9.62
C ILE A 201 20.11 -8.05 -9.48
N THR A 202 19.75 -7.38 -10.57
CA THR A 202 18.80 -6.29 -10.56
C THR A 202 17.40 -6.77 -10.17
N ALA A 203 16.96 -7.91 -10.68
CA ALA A 203 15.64 -8.48 -10.34
C ALA A 203 15.52 -8.80 -8.84
N LEU A 204 16.60 -9.26 -8.20
CA LEU A 204 16.61 -9.65 -6.79
C LEU A 204 16.91 -8.47 -5.84
N ALA A 205 17.83 -7.58 -6.23
CA ALA A 205 18.39 -6.56 -5.35
C ALA A 205 17.66 -5.22 -5.42
N SER A 206 17.11 -4.82 -6.58
CA SER A 206 16.50 -3.48 -6.75
C SER A 206 15.46 -3.20 -5.70
N GLY A 207 14.61 -4.14 -5.44
CA GLY A 207 13.57 -4.06 -4.46
C GLY A 207 14.08 -3.87 -3.02
N THR A 208 15.07 -4.64 -2.64
CA THR A 208 15.69 -4.55 -1.31
C THR A 208 16.37 -3.20 -1.10
N ILE A 209 17.01 -2.68 -2.15
CA ILE A 209 17.69 -1.38 -2.13
C ILE A 209 16.65 -0.25 -1.98
N VAL A 210 15.52 -0.28 -2.70
CA VAL A 210 14.43 0.69 -2.53
C VAL A 210 13.95 0.75 -1.08
N ALA A 211 13.73 -0.41 -0.45
CA ALA A 211 13.31 -0.49 0.94
C ALA A 211 14.38 0.08 1.90
N LEU A 212 15.66 -0.19 1.63
CA LEU A 212 16.77 0.35 2.41
C LEU A 212 16.84 1.88 2.30
N ILE A 213 16.71 2.43 1.10
CA ILE A 213 16.66 3.88 0.85
C ILE A 213 15.50 4.50 1.63
N GLY A 214 14.31 3.88 1.62
CA GLY A 214 13.16 4.35 2.39
C GLY A 214 13.39 4.38 3.89
N LYS A 215 14.16 3.43 4.44
CA LYS A 215 14.57 3.43 5.85
C LYS A 215 15.63 4.47 6.17
N LEU A 216 16.54 4.74 5.25
CA LEU A 216 17.61 5.73 5.43
C LEU A 216 17.10 7.17 5.29
N LEU A 217 16.01 7.38 4.57
CA LEU A 217 15.40 8.69 4.33
C LEU A 217 13.98 8.81 4.92
N PRO A 218 13.80 8.57 6.25
CA PRO A 218 12.47 8.56 6.87
C PRO A 218 11.79 9.95 6.86
N HIS A 219 12.59 11.03 6.75
CA HIS A 219 12.10 12.40 6.76
C HIS A 219 11.83 12.97 5.35
N PHE A 220 12.00 12.17 4.30
CA PHE A 220 11.76 12.62 2.92
C PHE A 220 10.31 13.07 2.71
N ASP A 221 9.35 12.48 3.45
CA ASP A 221 7.95 12.87 3.41
C ASP A 221 7.68 14.29 3.96
N ARG A 222 8.58 14.82 4.81
CA ARG A 222 8.53 16.23 5.23
C ARG A 222 8.99 17.19 4.13
N PHE A 223 9.92 16.74 3.30
CA PHE A 223 10.44 17.52 2.19
C PHE A 223 9.45 17.55 1.01
N CYS A 224 8.75 16.45 0.77
CA CYS A 224 7.73 16.35 -0.27
C CYS A 224 6.43 15.81 0.34
N PRO A 225 5.68 16.64 1.11
CA PRO A 225 4.47 16.18 1.79
C PRO A 225 3.42 15.73 0.78
N VAL A 226 2.97 14.50 0.96
CA VAL A 226 1.85 13.93 0.21
C VAL A 226 0.56 14.37 0.89
N GLU A 227 0.19 15.63 0.77
CA GLU A 227 -1.12 16.10 1.17
C GLU A 227 -2.16 15.63 0.15
N GLY A 228 -2.94 14.67 0.56
CA GLY A 228 -4.04 14.09 -0.22
C GLY A 228 -3.54 13.21 -1.37
N HIS A 229 -3.92 11.94 -1.35
CA HIS A 229 -3.69 10.99 -2.43
C HIS A 229 -4.13 11.57 -3.78
N ILE A 230 -3.17 12.11 -4.54
CA ILE A 230 -3.31 12.16 -5.98
C ILE A 230 -2.65 10.88 -6.48
N SER A 231 -3.31 9.78 -6.28
CA SER A 231 -3.10 8.58 -7.05
C SER A 231 -3.65 8.83 -8.44
N PHE A 232 -2.82 9.42 -9.32
CA PHE A 232 -3.20 9.78 -10.69
C PHE A 232 -3.45 8.56 -11.57
N ILE A 233 -3.19 7.35 -11.09
CA ILE A 233 -3.05 6.21 -12.00
C ILE A 233 -4.07 5.12 -11.78
N ILE A 234 -4.59 4.96 -10.58
CA ILE A 234 -5.68 4.03 -10.31
C ILE A 234 -6.57 4.60 -9.21
N ASN A 235 -7.22 5.70 -9.45
CA ASN A 235 -8.54 5.83 -8.90
C ASN A 235 -9.43 4.98 -9.81
N VAL A 236 -9.68 3.75 -9.38
CA VAL A 236 -11.07 3.33 -9.41
C VAL A 236 -11.80 4.51 -8.78
N PRO A 237 -12.69 5.21 -9.48
CA PRO A 237 -13.64 6.00 -8.76
C PRO A 237 -14.30 4.96 -7.84
N MET A 238 -14.01 5.00 -6.54
CA MET A 238 -15.10 4.78 -5.63
C MET A 238 -16.12 5.79 -6.14
N ASN A 239 -17.15 5.27 -6.79
CA ASN A 239 -18.26 6.07 -7.16
C ASN A 239 -18.54 6.92 -5.92
N SER A 240 -18.36 8.23 -6.05
CA SER A 240 -18.83 9.17 -5.05
C SER A 240 -20.34 9.03 -4.84
N ASP A 241 -20.99 8.21 -5.67
CA ASP A 241 -22.36 7.78 -5.62
C ASP A 241 -22.56 6.45 -4.87
N GLU A 242 -21.47 5.74 -4.46
CA GLU A 242 -21.46 4.56 -3.58
C GLU A 242 -20.68 4.77 -2.26
N GLN A 243 -20.36 5.98 -1.87
CA GLN A 243 -20.48 6.27 -0.44
C GLN A 243 -21.96 6.05 -0.17
N PRO A 244 -22.35 5.10 0.69
CA PRO A 244 -23.71 5.09 1.16
C PRO A 244 -23.93 6.50 1.69
N SER A 245 -24.70 7.28 0.93
CA SER A 245 -25.25 8.55 1.40
C SER A 245 -25.75 8.22 2.80
N ALA A 246 -25.13 8.84 3.80
CA ALA A 246 -25.69 8.76 5.14
C ALA A 246 -27.18 9.01 4.91
N PRO A 247 -28.07 8.12 5.37
CA PRO A 247 -29.48 8.34 5.18
C PRO A 247 -29.71 9.75 5.68
N GLU A 248 -30.30 10.60 4.86
CA GLU A 248 -30.79 11.93 5.23
C GLU A 248 -31.94 11.76 6.23
N ASN A 249 -31.65 11.03 7.29
CA ASN A 249 -32.46 11.09 8.49
C ASN A 249 -32.02 12.33 9.26
N GLU A 250 -32.89 13.26 9.48
CA GLU A 250 -32.73 14.49 10.25
C GLU A 250 -32.33 14.28 11.73
N GLY A 251 -31.79 13.10 12.11
CA GLY A 251 -31.33 12.73 13.44
C GLY A 251 -29.79 12.72 13.57
N GLN A 252 -29.29 12.97 14.75
CA GLN A 252 -27.88 12.80 15.11
C GLN A 252 -27.44 11.34 14.85
N PRO A 253 -26.25 11.11 14.24
CA PRO A 253 -25.75 9.76 13.99
C PRO A 253 -25.52 9.01 15.31
N PRO A 254 -25.68 7.67 15.31
CA PRO A 254 -25.45 6.84 16.50
C PRO A 254 -24.03 6.96 17.07
N LEU A 255 -23.85 6.66 18.37
CA LEU A 255 -22.56 6.65 19.04
C LEU A 255 -21.74 5.42 18.63
N ALA A 256 -20.55 5.60 18.13
CA ALA A 256 -19.57 4.53 17.92
C ALA A 256 -18.35 4.71 18.85
N VAL A 257 -17.98 3.65 19.57
CA VAL A 257 -16.75 3.63 20.39
C VAL A 257 -15.76 2.65 19.76
N ALA A 258 -14.70 3.17 19.15
CA ALA A 258 -13.64 2.38 18.52
C ALA A 258 -12.47 2.20 19.51
N ILE A 259 -12.19 0.96 19.91
CA ILE A 259 -11.16 0.63 20.89
C ILE A 259 -10.01 -0.14 20.23
N GLU A 260 -8.86 0.50 20.12
CA GLU A 260 -7.60 -0.17 19.77
C GLU A 260 -6.83 -0.54 21.06
N ARG A 261 -5.95 -1.56 20.97
CA ARG A 261 -5.34 -2.11 22.19
C ARG A 261 -4.05 -2.88 21.91
N GLN A 262 -3.13 -2.84 22.84
CA GLN A 262 -1.98 -3.73 22.91
C GLN A 262 -2.42 -5.16 23.28
N TYR A 263 -1.67 -6.16 22.85
CA TYR A 263 -1.95 -7.55 23.23
C TYR A 263 -1.62 -7.78 24.72
N GLY A 264 -2.52 -8.42 25.43
CA GLY A 264 -2.38 -8.61 26.89
C GLY A 264 -2.78 -7.43 27.75
N SER A 265 -3.20 -6.27 27.20
CA SER A 265 -3.63 -5.09 27.98
C SER A 265 -5.04 -5.16 28.57
N GLY A 266 -5.76 -6.25 28.40
CA GLY A 266 -7.17 -6.37 28.86
C GLY A 266 -8.18 -5.56 28.02
N GLY A 267 -7.75 -4.92 26.95
CA GLY A 267 -8.60 -4.02 26.16
C GLY A 267 -9.84 -4.67 25.53
N ARG A 268 -9.83 -6.00 25.33
CA ARG A 268 -11.00 -6.76 24.87
C ARG A 268 -12.09 -6.82 25.94
N GLU A 269 -11.70 -7.16 27.17
CA GLU A 269 -12.60 -7.20 28.32
C GLU A 269 -13.16 -5.82 28.60
N ILE A 270 -12.31 -4.80 28.61
CA ILE A 270 -12.73 -3.39 28.80
C ILE A 270 -13.74 -3.00 27.73
N GLY A 271 -13.53 -3.33 26.47
CA GLY A 271 -14.48 -3.03 25.39
C GLY A 271 -15.86 -3.68 25.61
N THR A 272 -15.90 -4.92 26.06
CA THR A 272 -17.15 -5.61 26.42
C THR A 272 -17.86 -4.93 27.60
N LEU A 273 -17.09 -4.49 28.60
CA LEU A 273 -17.63 -3.77 29.75
C LEU A 273 -18.13 -2.37 29.38
N VAL A 274 -17.46 -1.66 28.46
CA VAL A 274 -17.94 -0.37 27.91
C VAL A 274 -19.30 -0.54 27.25
N GLY A 275 -19.47 -1.59 26.45
CA GLY A 275 -20.76 -1.91 25.84
C GLY A 275 -21.88 -2.09 26.88
N ARG A 276 -21.57 -2.81 27.96
CA ARG A 276 -22.52 -3.02 29.08
C ARG A 276 -22.87 -1.70 29.82
N GLU A 277 -21.87 -0.84 30.09
CA GLU A 277 -22.06 0.45 30.77
C GLU A 277 -22.85 1.46 29.92
N LEU A 278 -22.78 1.33 28.59
CA LEU A 278 -23.52 2.17 27.66
C LEU A 278 -24.86 1.56 27.23
N GLY A 279 -25.10 0.27 27.50
CA GLY A 279 -26.29 -0.46 27.03
C GLY A 279 -26.27 -0.73 25.54
N ILE A 280 -25.10 -0.83 24.89
CA ILE A 280 -24.92 -1.02 23.46
C ILE A 280 -24.06 -2.26 23.18
N PRO A 281 -24.22 -2.94 22.01
CA PRO A 281 -23.48 -4.12 21.67
C PRO A 281 -21.99 -3.84 21.48
N SER A 282 -21.15 -4.85 21.77
CA SER A 282 -19.70 -4.81 21.55
C SER A 282 -19.30 -5.89 20.55
N PHE A 283 -18.61 -5.46 19.50
CA PHE A 283 -18.15 -6.30 18.39
C PHE A 283 -16.62 -6.47 18.42
N ASP A 284 -16.16 -7.72 18.44
CA ASP A 284 -14.74 -8.10 18.30
C ASP A 284 -14.63 -9.25 17.27
N HIS A 285 -14.79 -10.53 17.67
CA HIS A 285 -14.71 -11.66 16.75
C HIS A 285 -15.93 -11.80 15.81
N THR A 286 -17.08 -11.33 16.20
CA THR A 286 -18.30 -11.33 15.37
C THR A 286 -18.14 -10.49 14.08
N LEU A 287 -17.20 -9.56 14.05
CA LEU A 287 -16.83 -8.85 12.82
C LEU A 287 -16.30 -9.78 11.72
N ILE A 288 -15.73 -10.93 12.07
CA ILE A 288 -15.27 -11.94 11.08
C ILE A 288 -16.46 -12.48 10.29
N ASP A 289 -17.55 -12.81 10.99
CA ASP A 289 -18.76 -13.36 10.36
C ASP A 289 -19.45 -12.30 9.48
N LEU A 290 -19.47 -11.06 9.93
CA LEU A 290 -20.01 -9.93 9.17
C LEU A 290 -19.15 -9.63 7.93
N THR A 291 -17.84 -9.64 8.09
CA THR A 291 -16.90 -9.48 6.95
C THR A 291 -17.05 -10.61 5.95
N ALA A 292 -17.26 -11.85 6.42
CA ALA A 292 -17.51 -13.00 5.57
C ALA A 292 -18.81 -12.85 4.77
N GLN A 293 -19.86 -12.32 5.38
CA GLN A 293 -21.13 -12.05 4.69
C GLN A 293 -21.01 -10.94 3.65
N GLU A 294 -20.34 -9.86 3.97
CA GLU A 294 -20.14 -8.71 3.06
C GLU A 294 -19.16 -9.04 1.91
N SER A 295 -18.17 -9.90 2.14
CA SER A 295 -17.18 -10.32 1.14
C SER A 295 -17.61 -11.49 0.28
N GLY A 296 -18.60 -12.29 0.73
CA GLY A 296 -18.97 -13.56 0.11
C GLY A 296 -17.95 -14.69 0.34
N PHE A 297 -16.91 -14.47 1.14
CA PHE A 297 -15.94 -15.51 1.50
C PHE A 297 -16.42 -16.36 2.67
N PRO A 298 -16.04 -17.67 2.73
CA PRO A 298 -16.35 -18.50 3.89
C PRO A 298 -15.71 -17.93 5.17
N PRO A 299 -16.37 -17.97 6.34
CA PRO A 299 -15.81 -17.48 7.61
C PRO A 299 -14.46 -18.09 7.97
N ALA A 300 -14.25 -19.37 7.63
CA ALA A 300 -12.97 -20.05 7.80
C ALA A 300 -11.85 -19.42 6.97
N TYR A 301 -12.15 -19.00 5.76
CA TYR A 301 -11.21 -18.29 4.87
C TYR A 301 -10.84 -16.92 5.45
N VAL A 302 -11.82 -16.14 5.88
CA VAL A 302 -11.60 -14.81 6.51
C VAL A 302 -10.74 -14.98 7.77
N LYS A 303 -11.06 -15.95 8.64
CA LYS A 303 -10.30 -16.24 9.87
C LYS A 303 -8.86 -16.67 9.58
N GLN A 304 -8.64 -17.47 8.55
CA GLN A 304 -7.33 -17.99 8.19
C GLN A 304 -6.44 -16.89 7.59
N HIS A 305 -6.98 -16.06 6.70
CA HIS A 305 -6.23 -14.96 6.05
C HIS A 305 -6.04 -13.75 6.95
N GLU A 306 -6.85 -13.61 7.98
CA GLU A 306 -6.66 -12.62 9.03
C GLU A 306 -5.35 -12.84 9.84
N GLN A 307 -4.93 -14.08 9.98
CA GLN A 307 -3.70 -14.48 10.69
C GLN A 307 -2.49 -14.68 9.75
N GLU A 308 -2.72 -14.81 8.44
CA GLU A 308 -1.69 -15.08 7.44
C GLU A 308 -0.96 -13.83 6.90
N VAL A 309 -0.56 -12.90 7.74
CA VAL A 309 0.55 -11.96 7.42
C VAL A 309 1.91 -12.69 7.38
N ARG A 310 1.92 -14.01 7.59
CA ARG A 310 3.10 -14.87 7.46
C ARG A 310 3.38 -15.23 6.01
N ARG A 311 3.79 -14.23 5.22
CA ARG A 311 4.38 -14.50 3.90
C ARG A 311 5.90 -14.42 4.01
N GLY A 312 6.61 -15.32 3.28
CA GLY A 312 8.06 -15.46 3.40
C GLY A 312 8.83 -14.14 3.26
N LEU A 313 10.02 -14.07 3.85
CA LEU A 313 10.90 -12.89 3.86
C LEU A 313 11.02 -12.20 2.49
N LEU A 314 11.15 -12.98 1.42
CA LEU A 314 11.21 -12.49 0.02
C LEU A 314 9.91 -11.82 -0.44
N TYR A 315 8.76 -12.34 -0.03
CA TYR A 315 7.46 -11.74 -0.35
C TYR A 315 7.26 -10.42 0.41
N ASN A 316 7.62 -10.38 1.69
CA ASN A 316 7.51 -9.17 2.51
C ASN A 316 8.47 -8.07 2.02
N LEU A 317 9.70 -8.42 1.64
CA LEU A 317 10.66 -7.51 1.03
C LEU A 317 10.16 -6.99 -0.31
N TYR A 318 9.60 -7.87 -1.14
CA TYR A 318 9.02 -7.52 -2.42
C TYR A 318 7.81 -6.59 -2.24
N MET A 319 6.87 -6.91 -1.35
CA MET A 319 5.70 -6.07 -1.06
C MET A 319 6.05 -4.74 -0.41
N GLN A 320 7.07 -4.70 0.45
CA GLN A 320 7.56 -3.46 1.05
C GLN A 320 8.03 -2.45 -0.01
N ASN A 321 8.60 -2.95 -1.12
CA ASN A 321 9.03 -2.14 -2.25
C ASN A 321 7.87 -1.59 -3.06
N TYR A 322 6.79 -2.36 -3.22
CA TYR A 322 5.64 -2.00 -4.05
C TYR A 322 4.50 -1.33 -3.28
N ARG A 323 4.45 -1.44 -1.95
CA ARG A 323 3.57 -0.59 -1.10
C ARG A 323 3.84 0.90 -1.30
N SER A 324 5.07 1.26 -1.58
CA SER A 324 5.46 2.64 -1.93
C SER A 324 4.94 3.07 -3.31
N VAL A 325 4.59 2.14 -4.21
CA VAL A 325 4.15 2.43 -5.60
C VAL A 325 2.63 2.57 -5.73
N GLY A 326 1.88 2.51 -4.61
CA GLY A 326 0.40 2.56 -4.65
C GLY A 326 -0.23 1.32 -5.29
N ALA A 327 0.53 0.22 -5.39
CA ALA A 327 0.01 -1.07 -5.81
C ALA A 327 -0.61 -1.77 -4.61
N GLU A 328 -1.88 -1.53 -4.39
CA GLU A 328 -2.68 -2.24 -3.39
C GLU A 328 -2.93 -3.69 -3.87
N PRO A 329 -2.74 -4.70 -3.03
CA PRO A 329 -3.06 -6.09 -3.37
C PRO A 329 -4.58 -6.28 -3.37
N GLU A 330 -5.20 -6.42 -4.53
CA GLU A 330 -6.66 -6.48 -4.72
C GLU A 330 -7.41 -7.49 -3.82
N GLN A 331 -6.80 -8.59 -3.41
CA GLN A 331 -7.48 -9.57 -2.53
C GLN A 331 -7.43 -9.23 -1.03
N MET A 332 -6.41 -8.49 -0.60
CA MET A 332 -6.36 -7.95 0.75
C MET A 332 -7.23 -6.71 0.85
N ASP A 333 -7.39 -5.99 -0.26
CA ASP A 333 -8.28 -4.84 -0.38
C ASP A 333 -9.75 -5.25 -0.38
N ASP A 334 -10.14 -6.33 -1.06
CA ASP A 334 -11.51 -6.83 -1.02
C ASP A 334 -11.92 -7.22 0.41
N MET A 335 -11.04 -7.87 1.16
CA MET A 335 -11.31 -8.23 2.55
C MET A 335 -11.29 -7.01 3.47
N TRP A 336 -10.36 -6.07 3.27
CA TRP A 336 -10.31 -4.79 3.99
C TRP A 336 -11.54 -3.93 3.67
N LEU A 337 -11.90 -3.80 2.40
CA LEU A 337 -13.09 -3.07 1.97
C LEU A 337 -14.37 -3.68 2.52
N ALA A 338 -14.48 -5.01 2.52
CA ALA A 338 -15.61 -5.71 3.13
C ALA A 338 -15.65 -5.47 4.65
N GLN A 339 -14.51 -5.49 5.32
CA GLN A 339 -14.41 -5.16 6.74
C GLN A 339 -14.75 -3.69 7.01
N ALA A 340 -14.28 -2.78 6.19
CA ALA A 340 -14.60 -1.35 6.29
C ALA A 340 -16.10 -1.10 6.06
N ARG A 341 -16.70 -1.76 5.07
CA ARG A 341 -18.17 -1.71 4.84
C ARG A 341 -18.95 -2.26 6.02
N ALA A 342 -18.54 -3.42 6.55
CA ALA A 342 -19.19 -4.01 7.73
C ALA A 342 -19.13 -3.09 8.95
N ILE A 343 -17.98 -2.48 9.23
CA ILE A 343 -17.79 -1.54 10.34
C ILE A 343 -18.63 -0.26 10.13
N THR A 344 -18.64 0.29 8.92
CA THR A 344 -19.42 1.48 8.58
C THR A 344 -20.91 1.20 8.73
N LYS A 345 -21.37 0.07 8.19
CA LYS A 345 -22.77 -0.35 8.29
C LYS A 345 -23.23 -0.52 9.74
N LEU A 346 -22.43 -1.20 10.58
CA LEU A 346 -22.74 -1.32 12.02
C LEU A 346 -22.90 0.05 12.70
N ALA A 347 -22.00 0.98 12.40
CA ALA A 347 -22.04 2.33 12.97
C ALA A 347 -23.19 3.19 12.40
N ASP A 348 -23.77 2.84 11.24
CA ASP A 348 -24.96 3.48 10.68
C ASP A 348 -26.26 2.88 11.24
N GLU A 349 -26.28 1.56 11.47
CA GLU A 349 -27.45 0.84 11.97
C GLU A 349 -27.76 1.10 13.46
N GLY A 350 -26.75 1.50 14.24
CA GLY A 350 -26.96 1.82 15.66
C GLY A 350 -25.67 2.04 16.44
N SER A 351 -25.85 2.38 17.70
CA SER A 351 -24.73 2.61 18.62
C SER A 351 -24.03 1.30 18.97
N CYS A 352 -22.69 1.31 18.91
CA CYS A 352 -21.89 0.12 19.10
C CYS A 352 -20.48 0.40 19.65
N VAL A 353 -19.88 -0.62 20.24
CA VAL A 353 -18.45 -0.66 20.58
C VAL A 353 -17.76 -1.60 19.61
N ILE A 354 -16.68 -1.15 18.96
CA ILE A 354 -15.91 -1.94 18.02
C ILE A 354 -14.48 -2.07 18.54
N VAL A 355 -14.02 -3.32 18.71
CA VAL A 355 -12.71 -3.60 19.30
C VAL A 355 -11.72 -4.03 18.23
N GLY A 356 -10.77 -3.15 17.90
CA GLY A 356 -9.72 -3.38 16.91
C GLY A 356 -10.13 -3.09 15.47
N ARG A 357 -9.46 -3.77 14.51
CA ARG A 357 -9.76 -3.70 13.07
C ARG A 357 -9.58 -2.31 12.45
N CYS A 358 -8.73 -1.49 13.03
CA CYS A 358 -8.58 -0.09 12.61
C CYS A 358 -9.91 0.68 12.57
N ALA A 359 -10.89 0.30 13.41
CA ALA A 359 -12.22 0.91 13.40
C ALA A 359 -12.16 2.43 13.59
N GLY A 360 -11.24 2.93 14.44
CA GLY A 360 -11.01 4.35 14.62
C GLY A 360 -10.57 5.08 13.35
N ALA A 361 -9.80 4.42 12.49
CA ALA A 361 -9.37 4.96 11.22
C ALA A 361 -10.46 4.88 10.15
N ILE A 362 -11.20 3.77 10.10
CA ILE A 362 -12.33 3.57 9.16
C ILE A 362 -13.43 4.60 9.42
N LEU A 363 -13.72 4.87 10.70
CA LEU A 363 -14.77 5.81 11.10
C LEU A 363 -14.28 7.26 11.24
N ARG A 364 -13.03 7.55 10.83
CA ARG A 364 -12.47 8.91 10.90
C ARG A 364 -13.30 9.91 10.11
N GLY A 365 -13.56 11.06 10.74
CA GLY A 365 -14.35 12.14 10.14
C GLY A 365 -15.87 12.00 10.33
N ARG A 366 -16.36 10.90 10.89
CA ARG A 366 -17.76 10.77 11.29
C ARG A 366 -18.02 11.51 12.62
N LYS A 367 -19.20 12.07 12.75
CA LYS A 367 -19.67 12.62 14.02
C LYS A 367 -19.98 11.49 15.01
N ASN A 368 -19.89 11.77 16.30
CA ASN A 368 -20.23 10.86 17.39
C ASN A 368 -19.37 9.57 17.45
N VAL A 369 -18.06 9.68 17.14
CA VAL A 369 -17.10 8.58 17.24
C VAL A 369 -16.07 8.87 18.32
N LEU A 370 -16.00 8.01 19.34
CA LEU A 370 -14.94 8.03 20.35
C LEU A 370 -13.85 7.02 19.99
N THR A 371 -12.63 7.48 19.81
CA THR A 371 -11.45 6.60 19.56
C THR A 371 -10.61 6.46 20.82
N VAL A 372 -10.35 5.22 21.21
CA VAL A 372 -9.62 4.87 22.46
C VAL A 372 -8.49 3.91 22.14
N PHE A 373 -7.31 4.14 22.71
CA PHE A 373 -6.21 3.20 22.71
C PHE A 373 -5.90 2.71 24.13
N ILE A 374 -5.85 1.38 24.32
CA ILE A 374 -5.58 0.76 25.62
C ILE A 374 -4.21 0.08 25.59
N HIS A 375 -3.33 0.49 26.51
CA HIS A 375 -2.01 -0.10 26.68
C HIS A 375 -1.77 -0.53 28.13
N ALA A 376 -0.68 -1.26 28.36
CA ALA A 376 -0.16 -1.57 29.69
C ALA A 376 1.35 -1.85 29.62
N PRO A 377 2.10 -1.72 30.73
CA PRO A 377 3.48 -2.14 30.84
C PRO A 377 3.68 -3.61 30.41
N LEU A 378 4.83 -3.88 29.78
CA LEU A 378 5.11 -5.20 29.20
C LEU A 378 5.02 -6.32 30.23
N GLU A 379 5.55 -6.13 31.44
CA GLU A 379 5.52 -7.14 32.52
C GLU A 379 4.09 -7.54 32.90
N ILE A 380 3.18 -6.58 33.00
CA ILE A 380 1.76 -6.85 33.32
C ILE A 380 1.10 -7.61 32.18
N ARG A 381 1.41 -7.24 30.95
CA ARG A 381 0.88 -7.93 29.77
C ARG A 381 1.39 -9.37 29.66
N ILE A 382 2.67 -9.61 30.00
CA ILE A 382 3.24 -10.96 30.05
C ILE A 382 2.46 -11.80 31.07
N ASN A 383 2.27 -11.32 32.29
CA ASN A 383 1.52 -12.05 33.31
C ASN A 383 0.09 -12.38 32.86
N HIS A 384 -0.61 -11.42 32.29
CA HIS A 384 -1.97 -11.66 31.75
C HIS A 384 -1.99 -12.71 30.62
N VAL A 385 -0.97 -12.74 29.76
CA VAL A 385 -0.90 -13.70 28.66
C VAL A 385 -0.53 -15.09 29.18
N MET A 386 0.39 -15.19 30.17
CA MET A 386 0.74 -16.42 30.86
C MET A 386 -0.50 -17.04 31.50
N ASP A 387 -1.24 -16.27 32.28
CA ASP A 387 -2.43 -16.72 33.00
C ASP A 387 -3.56 -17.17 32.05
N ARG A 388 -3.74 -16.44 30.95
CA ARG A 388 -4.82 -16.73 30.01
C ARG A 388 -4.51 -17.89 29.07
N ASP A 389 -3.27 -17.96 28.55
CA ASP A 389 -2.89 -18.85 27.44
C ASP A 389 -2.07 -20.05 27.93
N GLY A 390 -1.68 -20.10 29.21
CA GLY A 390 -0.87 -21.18 29.80
C GLY A 390 0.57 -21.24 29.27
N LEU A 391 1.11 -20.11 28.82
CA LEU A 391 2.45 -19.98 28.23
C LEU A 391 3.50 -19.70 29.32
N ASP A 392 4.77 -19.99 29.04
CA ASP A 392 5.87 -19.48 29.83
C ASP A 392 6.13 -17.99 29.57
N SER A 393 6.96 -17.33 30.41
CA SER A 393 7.22 -15.90 30.31
C SER A 393 7.87 -15.48 28.99
N LYS A 394 8.78 -16.31 28.45
CA LYS A 394 9.48 -16.04 27.20
C LYS A 394 8.56 -16.20 26.00
N GLU A 395 7.77 -17.25 25.97
CA GLU A 395 6.78 -17.51 24.93
C GLU A 395 5.71 -16.40 24.92
N ALA A 396 5.26 -15.98 26.10
CA ALA A 396 4.31 -14.88 26.24
C ALA A 396 4.87 -13.57 25.72
N GLU A 397 6.13 -13.23 26.03
CA GLU A 397 6.80 -12.03 25.52
C GLU A 397 6.96 -12.05 23.98
N GLU A 398 7.40 -13.17 23.43
CA GLU A 398 7.55 -13.33 21.97
C GLU A 398 6.18 -13.21 21.25
N ARG A 399 5.13 -13.78 21.83
CA ARG A 399 3.76 -13.70 21.30
C ARG A 399 3.24 -12.26 21.33
N ILE A 400 3.46 -11.53 22.44
CA ILE A 400 3.10 -10.12 22.57
C ILE A 400 3.78 -9.28 21.49
N LYS A 401 5.11 -9.41 21.34
CA LYS A 401 5.89 -8.67 20.34
C LYS A 401 5.42 -8.97 18.91
N THR A 402 5.08 -10.22 18.64
CA THR A 402 4.63 -10.64 17.31
C THR A 402 3.28 -10.02 16.99
N ILE A 403 2.28 -10.15 17.88
CA ILE A 403 0.92 -9.66 17.63
C ILE A 403 0.88 -8.12 17.60
N ASP A 404 1.61 -7.44 18.48
CA ASP A 404 1.66 -5.98 18.48
C ASP A 404 2.33 -5.44 17.23
N ARG A 405 3.38 -6.10 16.72
CA ARG A 405 3.99 -5.77 15.44
C ARG A 405 3.02 -5.98 14.27
N GLU A 406 2.30 -7.08 14.23
CA GLU A 406 1.28 -7.36 13.21
C GLU A 406 0.19 -6.28 13.20
N ARG A 407 -0.27 -5.84 14.37
CA ARG A 407 -1.25 -4.75 14.50
C ARG A 407 -0.69 -3.40 14.04
N ALA A 408 0.56 -3.10 14.41
CA ALA A 408 1.22 -1.88 13.98
C ALA A 408 1.41 -1.84 12.44
N GLU A 409 1.84 -2.97 11.86
CA GLU A 409 1.97 -3.11 10.40
C GLU A 409 0.62 -3.00 9.70
N HIS A 410 -0.43 -3.58 10.26
CA HIS A 410 -1.79 -3.50 9.74
C HIS A 410 -2.32 -2.05 9.80
N SER A 411 -2.17 -1.36 10.92
CA SER A 411 -2.57 0.05 11.08
C SER A 411 -1.83 0.96 10.10
N LEU A 412 -0.52 0.77 9.95
CA LEU A 412 0.27 1.55 8.99
C LEU A 412 -0.15 1.27 7.55
N SER A 413 -0.43 0.01 7.22
CA SER A 413 -0.73 -0.42 5.85
C SER A 413 -2.10 0.01 5.36
N PHE A 414 -3.12 -0.08 6.22
CA PHE A 414 -4.51 0.14 5.83
C PHE A 414 -5.07 1.49 6.31
N ALA A 415 -4.59 2.00 7.43
CA ALA A 415 -5.07 3.23 8.01
C ALA A 415 -4.12 4.42 7.80
N ASN A 416 -2.93 4.19 7.26
CA ASN A 416 -1.84 5.16 7.16
C ASN A 416 -1.63 5.92 8.49
N ALA A 417 -1.75 5.20 9.62
CA ALA A 417 -1.67 5.75 10.96
C ALA A 417 -0.62 5.00 11.79
N THR A 418 0.12 5.75 12.59
CA THR A 418 1.02 5.14 13.58
C THR A 418 0.17 4.52 14.68
N TRP A 419 0.24 3.21 14.83
CA TRP A 419 -0.53 2.47 15.82
C TRP A 419 -0.20 2.92 17.24
N GLY A 420 -1.24 3.26 18.01
CA GLY A 420 -1.09 3.74 19.39
C GLY A 420 -0.60 5.19 19.53
N ALA A 421 -0.49 5.95 18.45
CA ALA A 421 -0.15 7.37 18.50
C ALA A 421 -1.25 8.17 19.20
N ALA A 422 -0.86 9.01 20.15
CA ALA A 422 -1.80 9.81 20.94
C ALA A 422 -2.63 10.77 20.06
N GLU A 423 -2.04 11.27 18.97
CA GLU A 423 -2.66 12.22 18.05
C GLU A 423 -3.82 11.62 17.25
N THR A 424 -3.90 10.28 17.20
CA THR A 424 -4.94 9.56 16.43
C THR A 424 -6.09 9.08 17.31
N HIS A 425 -5.99 9.26 18.63
CA HIS A 425 -6.99 8.77 19.59
C HIS A 425 -7.48 9.90 20.50
N HIS A 426 -8.78 9.89 20.82
CA HIS A 426 -9.35 10.84 21.79
C HIS A 426 -8.92 10.51 23.23
N LEU A 427 -8.64 9.23 23.51
CA LEU A 427 -8.18 8.77 24.82
C LEU A 427 -7.12 7.68 24.65
N VAL A 428 -5.99 7.83 25.33
CA VAL A 428 -4.98 6.78 25.51
C VAL A 428 -4.98 6.40 26.99
N LEU A 429 -5.24 5.12 27.28
CA LEU A 429 -5.48 4.62 28.63
C LEU A 429 -4.45 3.56 29.02
N ASP A 430 -3.79 3.74 30.16
CA ASP A 430 -3.02 2.69 30.80
C ASP A 430 -3.95 1.83 31.68
N SER A 431 -4.16 0.58 31.29
CA SER A 431 -5.03 -0.35 32.02
C SER A 431 -4.40 -0.97 33.24
N SER A 432 -3.13 -0.69 33.53
CA SER A 432 -2.42 -1.23 34.71
C SER A 432 -2.77 -0.52 36.01
N ILE A 433 -3.25 0.73 35.92
CA ILE A 433 -3.48 1.59 37.08
C ILE A 433 -4.90 1.53 37.64
N GLN A 434 -5.78 0.79 36.99
CA GLN A 434 -7.19 0.69 37.40
C GLN A 434 -7.83 -0.64 37.00
N SER A 435 -8.95 -0.98 37.65
CA SER A 435 -9.67 -2.21 37.29
C SER A 435 -10.31 -2.11 35.90
N PRO A 436 -10.51 -3.24 35.17
CA PRO A 436 -11.21 -3.21 33.88
C PRO A 436 -12.60 -2.56 33.95
N ARG A 437 -13.31 -2.68 35.08
CA ARG A 437 -14.63 -2.06 35.31
C ARG A 437 -14.52 -0.54 35.42
N ASP A 438 -13.52 -0.03 36.14
CA ASP A 438 -13.33 1.42 36.31
C ASP A 438 -12.87 2.06 35.01
N ALA A 439 -11.98 1.38 34.27
CA ALA A 439 -11.59 1.77 32.92
C ALA A 439 -12.81 1.87 31.98
N ALA A 440 -13.70 0.89 32.03
CA ALA A 440 -14.93 0.91 31.22
C ALA A 440 -15.86 2.05 31.59
N LYS A 441 -16.06 2.31 32.90
CA LYS A 441 -16.87 3.47 33.37
C LYS A 441 -16.28 4.80 32.92
N LEU A 442 -14.94 4.95 32.98
CA LEU A 442 -14.28 6.16 32.54
C LEU A 442 -14.52 6.41 31.05
N ILE A 443 -14.36 5.38 30.20
CA ILE A 443 -14.60 5.47 28.77
C ILE A 443 -16.07 5.77 28.49
N ALA A 444 -17.00 5.09 29.15
CA ALA A 444 -18.45 5.30 28.98
C ALA A 444 -18.88 6.72 29.39
N ASN A 445 -18.35 7.23 30.50
CA ASN A 445 -18.62 8.60 30.97
C ASN A 445 -18.06 9.64 30.01
N LEU A 446 -16.84 9.41 29.47
CA LEU A 446 -16.26 10.28 28.46
C LEU A 446 -17.12 10.31 27.20
N ALA A 447 -17.57 9.15 26.73
CA ALA A 447 -18.45 9.04 25.55
C ALA A 447 -19.75 9.85 25.72
N LYS A 448 -20.43 9.66 26.85
CA LYS A 448 -21.68 10.40 27.19
C LYS A 448 -21.44 11.90 27.29
N LYS A 449 -20.30 12.32 27.85
CA LYS A 449 -19.96 13.74 28.01
C LYS A 449 -19.52 14.40 26.71
N ALA A 450 -18.78 13.68 25.87
CA ALA A 450 -18.30 14.19 24.60
C ALA A 450 -19.41 14.27 23.54
N PHE A 451 -20.38 13.35 23.61
CA PHE A 451 -21.47 13.24 22.65
C PHE A 451 -22.83 13.14 23.34
N PRO A 452 -23.26 14.20 24.04
CA PRO A 452 -24.49 14.18 24.87
C PRO A 452 -25.76 13.99 24.03
N GLU A 453 -25.75 14.39 22.77
CA GLU A 453 -26.90 14.31 21.86
C GLU A 453 -26.90 13.03 21.00
N ALA A 454 -25.85 12.19 21.10
CA ALA A 454 -25.80 10.97 20.34
C ALA A 454 -26.83 9.95 20.84
N PRO A 455 -27.71 9.43 19.98
CA PRO A 455 -28.66 8.41 20.39
C PRO A 455 -27.91 7.13 20.81
N LEU A 456 -28.30 6.54 21.95
CA LEU A 456 -27.81 5.24 22.42
C LEU A 456 -28.74 4.10 21.95
N SER A 457 -29.23 4.17 20.70
CA SER A 457 -30.04 3.10 20.11
C SER A 457 -29.11 1.93 19.75
N PRO A 458 -29.27 0.73 20.35
CA PRO A 458 -28.37 -0.39 20.10
C PRO A 458 -28.44 -0.85 18.65
N CYS A 459 -27.27 -1.13 18.08
CA CYS A 459 -27.16 -1.82 16.80
C CYS A 459 -27.72 -3.25 16.93
N PRO A 460 -28.41 -3.82 15.92
CA PRO A 460 -28.91 -5.19 15.96
C PRO A 460 -27.75 -6.19 16.12
N GLU A 461 -27.84 -7.08 17.12
CA GLU A 461 -26.80 -8.06 17.44
C GLU A 461 -26.59 -9.12 16.35
N LYS A 462 -27.55 -9.30 15.46
CA LYS A 462 -27.46 -10.21 14.29
C LYS A 462 -28.04 -9.50 13.07
N PRO A 463 -27.33 -9.48 11.95
CA PRO A 463 -27.94 -9.08 10.68
C PRO A 463 -29.05 -10.08 10.36
N GLU A 464 -30.29 -9.59 10.18
CA GLU A 464 -31.39 -10.41 9.70
C GLU A 464 -30.98 -11.05 8.37
N ARG A 465 -31.07 -12.39 8.31
CA ARG A 465 -30.97 -13.12 7.06
C ARG A 465 -32.16 -12.68 6.21
N LYS A 466 -31.91 -11.82 5.22
CA LYS A 466 -32.86 -11.68 4.12
C LYS A 466 -32.88 -13.00 3.39
N SER A 467 -33.97 -13.75 3.59
CA SER A 467 -34.30 -14.98 2.88
C SER A 467 -34.43 -14.76 1.39
#